data_5dd76eded816075397d9aadca9a9a912
#
_entry.id   5dd76eded816075397d9aadca9a9a912
#
_cell.length_a   1.000
_cell.length_b   1.000
_cell.length_c   1.000
_cell.angle_alpha   90.00
_cell.angle_beta   90.00
_cell.angle_gamma   90.00
#
_symmetry.space_group_name_H-M   'P 1'
#
loop_
_entity.id
_entity.type
_entity.pdbx_description
1 polymer ?
#
loop_
_entity_poly.entity_id
_entity_poly.type
_entity_poly.pdbx_seq_one_letter_code
_entity_poly.pdbx_strand_id
1 'polypeptide(L)'
;MKPFQPVSFPNRQGLTLHGMLHEPDAARARGVCILLLSPGIKGRVGPHRLYLKLADPLVAAGFHVLRFDYYGLGDSGGELGERVMADMYNSIQGGRYIVDTIAAMDWMKAHHGISRFVGSGLCGGSISALLTAQADSRVEALLGIGLPSTLEGGAQNFDRFMTRGQLRQEGQSYLRKVFDPKAWARFLSGKSGYRLIIRALRELIAPPKRKPAAATPPATELDNANPLFAPAFLALLRARRPILLTFSSGDRHRFNFGEKFEERFAKEISGIGHPYQLLLIDGANHVLSDPRWTDELLQSALPWLDRHFPVRTTT
;
A
#
# COMPACT_ATOMS: atom_id res chain seq x y z
N MET A 1 -2.63 -14.96 -21.51
CA MET A 1 -3.53 -14.10 -20.72
C MET A 1 -4.89 -14.76 -20.73
N LYS A 2 -5.44 -15.14 -19.55
CA LYS A 2 -6.80 -15.66 -19.48
C LYS A 2 -7.80 -14.56 -19.83
N PRO A 3 -8.96 -14.88 -20.41
CA PRO A 3 -9.96 -13.88 -20.76
C PRO A 3 -10.42 -13.14 -19.50
N PHE A 4 -10.52 -11.85 -19.59
CA PHE A 4 -11.16 -10.97 -18.59
C PHE A 4 -12.33 -10.26 -19.26
N GLN A 5 -13.33 -9.94 -18.48
CA GLN A 5 -14.52 -9.25 -18.97
C GLN A 5 -14.63 -7.85 -18.40
N PRO A 6 -15.02 -6.87 -19.21
CA PRO A 6 -15.37 -5.54 -18.71
C PRO A 6 -16.63 -5.64 -17.85
N VAL A 7 -16.64 -4.92 -16.75
CA VAL A 7 -17.78 -4.84 -15.83
C VAL A 7 -18.07 -3.39 -15.47
N SER A 8 -19.35 -3.13 -15.20
CA SER A 8 -19.81 -1.81 -14.75
C SER A 8 -20.84 -1.98 -13.66
N PHE A 9 -20.74 -1.17 -12.62
CA PHE A 9 -21.66 -1.20 -11.49
C PHE A 9 -21.79 0.19 -10.86
N PRO A 10 -22.94 0.55 -10.31
CA PRO A 10 -23.12 1.81 -9.63
C PRO A 10 -22.47 1.80 -8.24
N ASN A 11 -21.90 2.92 -7.83
CA ASN A 11 -21.61 3.17 -6.43
C ASN A 11 -22.85 3.71 -5.69
N ARG A 12 -22.72 3.94 -4.39
CA ARG A 12 -23.85 4.44 -3.57
C ARG A 12 -24.30 5.87 -3.92
N GLN A 13 -23.50 6.60 -4.69
CA GLN A 13 -23.83 7.94 -5.20
C GLN A 13 -24.51 7.88 -6.59
N GLY A 14 -24.74 6.68 -7.13
CA GLY A 14 -25.31 6.48 -8.47
C GLY A 14 -24.30 6.68 -9.60
N LEU A 15 -23.02 6.89 -9.30
CA LEU A 15 -21.97 7.00 -10.32
C LEU A 15 -21.58 5.61 -10.82
N THR A 16 -21.45 5.45 -12.14
CA THR A 16 -21.02 4.20 -12.74
C THR A 16 -19.51 4.02 -12.57
N LEU A 17 -19.12 2.93 -11.93
CA LEU A 17 -17.74 2.49 -11.84
C LEU A 17 -17.45 1.44 -12.91
N HIS A 18 -16.28 1.52 -13.52
CA HIS A 18 -15.83 0.61 -14.57
C HIS A 18 -14.64 -0.22 -14.13
N GLY A 19 -14.70 -1.52 -14.44
CA GLY A 19 -13.67 -2.47 -14.00
C GLY A 19 -13.44 -3.59 -15.00
N MET A 20 -12.54 -4.48 -14.60
CA MET A 20 -12.23 -5.73 -15.29
C MET A 20 -12.29 -6.86 -14.28
N LEU A 21 -13.14 -7.84 -14.55
CA LEU A 21 -13.23 -9.08 -13.78
C LEU A 21 -12.45 -10.17 -14.50
N HIS A 22 -11.60 -10.85 -13.76
CA HIS A 22 -10.88 -12.04 -14.19
C HIS A 22 -11.43 -13.21 -13.40
N GLU A 23 -11.88 -14.24 -14.10
CA GLU A 23 -12.47 -15.44 -13.48
C GLU A 23 -11.52 -16.63 -13.58
N PRO A 24 -11.37 -17.40 -12.51
CA PRO A 24 -10.61 -18.64 -12.54
C PRO A 24 -11.39 -19.72 -13.30
N ASP A 25 -10.72 -20.83 -13.58
CA ASP A 25 -11.41 -22.07 -13.98
C ASP A 25 -12.37 -22.49 -12.87
N ALA A 26 -13.62 -22.77 -13.22
CA ALA A 26 -14.68 -23.13 -12.27
C ALA A 26 -14.28 -24.30 -11.36
N ALA A 27 -13.56 -25.31 -11.90
CA ALA A 27 -13.08 -26.46 -11.14
C ALA A 27 -12.02 -26.11 -10.08
N ARG A 28 -11.39 -24.93 -10.18
CA ARG A 28 -10.33 -24.45 -9.28
C ARG A 28 -10.76 -23.26 -8.45
N ALA A 29 -11.99 -22.76 -8.64
CA ALA A 29 -12.48 -21.57 -8.01
C ALA A 29 -12.56 -21.72 -6.48
N ARG A 30 -11.93 -20.78 -5.75
CA ARG A 30 -11.87 -20.78 -4.28
C ARG A 30 -13.08 -20.07 -3.62
N GLY A 31 -13.95 -19.42 -4.41
CA GLY A 31 -15.04 -18.60 -3.90
C GLY A 31 -14.56 -17.34 -3.17
N VAL A 32 -13.39 -16.86 -3.53
CA VAL A 32 -12.74 -15.66 -2.96
C VAL A 32 -12.35 -14.73 -4.10
N CYS A 33 -12.58 -13.44 -3.93
CA CYS A 33 -12.13 -12.41 -4.87
C CYS A 33 -11.00 -11.57 -4.28
N ILE A 34 -9.92 -11.41 -5.05
CA ILE A 34 -8.86 -10.45 -4.73
C ILE A 34 -9.21 -9.12 -5.40
N LEU A 35 -9.35 -8.08 -4.58
CA LEU A 35 -9.59 -6.72 -5.05
C LEU A 35 -8.24 -6.05 -5.28
N LEU A 36 -7.85 -5.79 -6.54
CA LEU A 36 -6.67 -5.00 -6.88
C LEU A 36 -7.08 -3.52 -7.00
N LEU A 37 -7.00 -2.83 -5.88
CA LEU A 37 -7.49 -1.48 -5.70
C LEU A 37 -6.53 -0.45 -6.29
N SER A 38 -7.07 0.49 -7.07
CA SER A 38 -6.32 1.51 -7.81
C SER A 38 -5.32 2.27 -6.95
N PRO A 39 -4.04 2.41 -7.40
CA PRO A 39 -2.97 3.01 -6.61
C PRO A 39 -3.04 4.55 -6.64
N GLY A 40 -3.83 5.11 -5.76
CA GLY A 40 -4.02 6.56 -5.66
C GLY A 40 -4.75 7.11 -6.88
N ILE A 41 -4.08 7.95 -7.66
CA ILE A 41 -4.60 8.60 -8.86
C ILE A 41 -4.37 7.79 -10.15
N LYS A 42 -3.76 6.64 -10.07
CA LYS A 42 -3.56 5.74 -11.20
C LYS A 42 -4.79 4.84 -11.37
N GLY A 43 -5.17 4.56 -12.61
CA GLY A 43 -6.29 3.68 -12.88
C GLY A 43 -6.00 2.20 -12.61
N ARG A 44 -7.01 1.36 -12.86
CA ARG A 44 -7.07 -0.10 -12.63
C ARG A 44 -5.97 -0.96 -13.27
N VAL A 45 -5.13 -0.38 -14.12
CA VAL A 45 -3.98 -1.07 -14.73
C VAL A 45 -2.78 -1.05 -13.80
N GLY A 46 -2.67 -0.03 -12.97
CA GLY A 46 -1.52 0.24 -12.13
C GLY A 46 -0.28 0.69 -12.92
N PRO A 47 0.75 1.23 -12.24
CA PRO A 47 1.99 1.63 -12.88
C PRO A 47 2.68 0.40 -13.50
N HIS A 48 3.33 0.59 -14.66
CA HIS A 48 4.04 -0.47 -15.38
C HIS A 48 3.21 -1.75 -15.61
N ARG A 49 1.88 -1.60 -15.71
CA ARG A 49 0.91 -2.71 -15.88
C ARG A 49 0.98 -3.74 -14.72
N LEU A 50 1.32 -3.28 -13.51
CA LEU A 50 1.51 -4.14 -12.34
C LEU A 50 0.30 -5.04 -12.09
N TYR A 51 -0.91 -4.48 -12.11
CA TYR A 51 -2.12 -5.25 -11.80
C TYR A 51 -2.49 -6.27 -12.86
N LEU A 52 -2.07 -6.06 -14.11
CA LEU A 52 -2.20 -7.10 -15.15
C LEU A 52 -1.23 -8.26 -14.90
N LYS A 53 0.01 -7.96 -14.49
CA LYS A 53 1.01 -8.98 -14.18
C LYS A 53 0.63 -9.79 -12.93
N LEU A 54 -0.05 -9.19 -11.97
CA LEU A 54 -0.55 -9.88 -10.77
C LEU A 54 -1.81 -10.70 -11.05
N ALA A 55 -2.72 -10.21 -11.90
CA ALA A 55 -4.01 -10.85 -12.12
C ALA A 55 -3.90 -12.26 -12.68
N ASP A 56 -3.08 -12.48 -13.71
CA ASP A 56 -2.97 -13.80 -14.37
C ASP A 56 -2.52 -14.93 -13.41
N PRO A 57 -1.44 -14.77 -12.59
CA PRO A 57 -1.04 -15.78 -11.62
C PRO A 57 -2.08 -16.01 -10.51
N LEU A 58 -2.73 -14.95 -10.03
CA LEU A 58 -3.77 -15.05 -9.01
C LEU A 58 -5.00 -15.82 -9.52
N VAL A 59 -5.41 -15.56 -10.75
CA VAL A 59 -6.49 -16.32 -11.41
C VAL A 59 -6.09 -17.77 -11.64
N ALA A 60 -4.84 -18.02 -12.06
CA ALA A 60 -4.32 -19.38 -12.20
C ALA A 60 -4.32 -20.15 -10.88
N ALA A 61 -4.16 -19.45 -9.76
CA ALA A 61 -4.27 -20.01 -8.40
C ALA A 61 -5.71 -20.22 -7.92
N GLY A 62 -6.74 -19.88 -8.72
CA GLY A 62 -8.14 -20.13 -8.41
C GLY A 62 -8.90 -18.95 -7.78
N PHE A 63 -8.34 -17.76 -7.75
CA PHE A 63 -9.01 -16.57 -7.25
C PHE A 63 -9.73 -15.81 -8.37
N HIS A 64 -10.92 -15.28 -8.08
CA HIS A 64 -11.43 -14.19 -8.87
C HIS A 64 -10.58 -12.95 -8.60
N VAL A 65 -10.37 -12.13 -9.61
CA VAL A 65 -9.63 -10.88 -9.45
C VAL A 65 -10.45 -9.76 -10.05
N LEU A 66 -10.82 -8.79 -9.22
CA LEU A 66 -11.50 -7.57 -9.66
C LEU A 66 -10.56 -6.38 -9.51
N ARG A 67 -10.36 -5.64 -10.59
CA ARG A 67 -9.67 -4.36 -10.61
C ARG A 67 -10.57 -3.33 -11.29
N PHE A 68 -10.78 -2.21 -10.65
CA PHE A 68 -11.71 -1.18 -11.13
C PHE A 68 -11.16 0.22 -10.88
N ASP A 69 -11.68 1.19 -11.58
CA ASP A 69 -11.40 2.59 -11.33
C ASP A 69 -12.41 3.14 -10.33
N TYR A 70 -11.91 3.87 -9.35
CA TYR A 70 -12.74 4.61 -8.42
C TYR A 70 -13.44 5.79 -9.11
N TYR A 71 -14.46 6.37 -8.48
CA TYR A 71 -15.10 7.54 -9.03
C TYR A 71 -14.08 8.66 -9.30
N GLY A 72 -14.24 9.35 -10.41
CA GLY A 72 -13.33 10.39 -10.86
C GLY A 72 -12.01 9.91 -11.43
N LEU A 73 -11.79 8.58 -11.55
CA LEU A 73 -10.59 8.00 -12.14
C LEU A 73 -10.91 7.17 -13.38
N GLY A 74 -9.98 7.17 -14.32
CA GLY A 74 -10.03 6.33 -15.52
C GLY A 74 -11.31 6.51 -16.31
N ASP A 75 -12.07 5.41 -16.51
CA ASP A 75 -13.32 5.41 -17.23
C ASP A 75 -14.54 5.58 -16.30
N SER A 76 -14.36 5.57 -14.98
CA SER A 76 -15.45 5.70 -14.00
C SER A 76 -16.00 7.12 -13.95
N GLY A 77 -17.31 7.21 -13.67
CA GLY A 77 -18.01 8.49 -13.58
C GLY A 77 -17.55 9.36 -12.40
N GLY A 78 -17.92 10.64 -12.44
CA GLY A 78 -17.60 11.63 -11.42
C GLY A 78 -16.33 12.41 -11.75
N GLU A 79 -16.02 13.37 -10.87
CA GLU A 79 -14.85 14.25 -11.00
C GLU A 79 -14.07 14.30 -9.70
N LEU A 80 -12.76 14.51 -9.82
CA LEU A 80 -11.88 14.79 -8.69
C LEU A 80 -11.97 16.28 -8.37
N GLY A 81 -12.36 16.62 -7.15
CA GLY A 81 -12.50 18.01 -6.72
C GLY A 81 -11.18 18.68 -6.34
N GLU A 82 -10.17 17.89 -6.03
CA GLU A 82 -8.89 18.41 -5.51
C GLU A 82 -8.01 18.94 -6.65
N ARG A 83 -7.49 20.15 -6.44
CA ARG A 83 -6.56 20.81 -7.38
C ARG A 83 -5.11 20.56 -7.03
N VAL A 84 -4.81 20.13 -5.80
CA VAL A 84 -3.47 19.89 -5.30
C VAL A 84 -3.26 18.40 -5.05
N MET A 85 -2.17 17.87 -5.56
CA MET A 85 -1.84 16.45 -5.48
C MET A 85 -1.77 15.94 -4.02
N ALA A 86 -1.23 16.75 -3.11
CA ALA A 86 -1.12 16.37 -1.69
C ALA A 86 -2.51 16.18 -1.05
N ASP A 87 -3.48 17.07 -1.36
CA ASP A 87 -4.85 16.98 -0.85
C ASP A 87 -5.54 15.73 -1.40
N MET A 88 -5.29 15.40 -2.65
CA MET A 88 -5.78 14.18 -3.27
C MET A 88 -5.26 12.92 -2.56
N TYR A 89 -3.95 12.83 -2.31
CA TYR A 89 -3.39 11.71 -1.58
C TYR A 89 -3.90 11.65 -0.15
N ASN A 90 -4.06 12.79 0.53
CA ASN A 90 -4.60 12.86 1.88
C ASN A 90 -6.07 12.39 1.92
N SER A 91 -6.88 12.75 0.93
CA SER A 91 -8.27 12.30 0.85
C SER A 91 -8.37 10.78 0.64
N ILE A 92 -7.50 10.20 -0.20
CA ILE A 92 -7.41 8.75 -0.39
C ILE A 92 -7.02 8.06 0.92
N GLN A 93 -5.99 8.57 1.60
CA GLN A 93 -5.54 8.07 2.89
C GLN A 93 -6.56 8.30 4.02
N GLY A 94 -7.47 9.25 3.84
CA GLY A 94 -8.65 9.50 4.68
C GLY A 94 -9.84 8.58 4.42
N GLY A 95 -9.71 7.61 3.48
CA GLY A 95 -10.76 6.62 3.23
C GLY A 95 -11.76 7.00 2.13
N ARG A 96 -11.43 7.96 1.26
CA ARG A 96 -12.31 8.42 0.16
C ARG A 96 -12.98 7.29 -0.62
N TYR A 97 -12.27 6.20 -0.88
CA TYR A 97 -12.70 5.12 -1.76
C TYR A 97 -13.26 3.86 -1.06
N ILE A 98 -13.47 3.92 0.26
CA ILE A 98 -14.08 2.81 1.01
C ILE A 98 -15.46 2.46 0.45
N VAL A 99 -16.27 3.47 0.16
CA VAL A 99 -17.65 3.29 -0.31
C VAL A 99 -17.69 2.65 -1.71
N ASP A 100 -16.79 3.03 -2.60
CA ASP A 100 -16.65 2.43 -3.92
C ASP A 100 -16.19 0.98 -3.84
N THR A 101 -15.25 0.69 -2.93
CA THR A 101 -14.78 -0.68 -2.71
C THR A 101 -15.90 -1.57 -2.16
N ILE A 102 -16.71 -1.07 -1.23
CA ILE A 102 -17.88 -1.80 -0.72
C ILE A 102 -18.92 -2.02 -1.85
N ALA A 103 -19.16 -1.03 -2.71
CA ALA A 103 -20.06 -1.20 -3.85
C ALA A 103 -19.58 -2.28 -4.82
N ALA A 104 -18.27 -2.35 -5.08
CA ALA A 104 -17.66 -3.44 -5.86
C ALA A 104 -17.88 -4.82 -5.22
N MET A 105 -17.74 -4.91 -3.89
CA MET A 105 -17.98 -6.14 -3.12
C MET A 105 -19.45 -6.55 -3.15
N ASP A 106 -20.36 -5.58 -3.03
CA ASP A 106 -21.81 -5.82 -3.11
C ASP A 106 -22.20 -6.33 -4.51
N TRP A 107 -21.61 -5.74 -5.55
CA TRP A 107 -21.81 -6.20 -6.92
C TRP A 107 -21.29 -7.63 -7.14
N MET A 108 -20.08 -7.96 -6.65
CA MET A 108 -19.53 -9.31 -6.72
C MET A 108 -20.41 -10.33 -6.01
N LYS A 109 -20.97 -9.97 -4.85
CA LYS A 109 -21.91 -10.83 -4.11
C LYS A 109 -23.19 -11.06 -4.91
N ALA A 110 -23.78 -10.00 -5.48
CA ALA A 110 -25.05 -10.06 -6.20
C ALA A 110 -24.95 -10.86 -7.51
N HIS A 111 -23.86 -10.72 -8.27
CA HIS A 111 -23.73 -11.27 -9.62
C HIS A 111 -22.90 -12.56 -9.71
N HIS A 112 -21.99 -12.78 -8.74
CA HIS A 112 -21.07 -13.94 -8.74
C HIS A 112 -21.17 -14.78 -7.46
N GLY A 113 -22.04 -14.42 -6.50
CA GLY A 113 -22.19 -15.14 -5.23
C GLY A 113 -20.97 -15.05 -4.30
N ILE A 114 -20.01 -14.15 -4.58
CA ILE A 114 -18.75 -14.06 -3.83
C ILE A 114 -18.90 -13.02 -2.71
N SER A 115 -18.71 -13.48 -1.48
CA SER A 115 -18.78 -12.64 -0.28
C SER A 115 -17.50 -12.66 0.58
N ARG A 116 -16.43 -13.24 0.07
CA ARG A 116 -15.12 -13.33 0.72
C ARG A 116 -14.09 -12.61 -0.12
N PHE A 117 -13.35 -11.69 0.48
CA PHE A 117 -12.42 -10.83 -0.25
C PHE A 117 -11.05 -10.78 0.40
N VAL A 118 -10.02 -10.65 -0.45
CA VAL A 118 -8.69 -10.20 -0.06
C VAL A 118 -8.51 -8.79 -0.59
N GLY A 119 -8.31 -7.83 0.30
CA GLY A 119 -7.98 -6.47 -0.08
C GLY A 119 -6.52 -6.39 -0.50
N SER A 120 -6.24 -5.87 -1.69
CA SER A 120 -4.87 -5.69 -2.19
C SER A 120 -4.74 -4.39 -2.98
N GLY A 121 -3.52 -3.90 -3.06
CA GLY A 121 -3.20 -2.73 -3.88
C GLY A 121 -1.83 -2.17 -3.56
N LEU A 122 -1.38 -1.27 -4.43
CA LEU A 122 -0.14 -0.51 -4.26
C LEU A 122 -0.46 0.86 -3.67
N CYS A 123 0.32 1.31 -2.67
CA CYS A 123 0.25 2.68 -2.12
C CYS A 123 -1.18 3.09 -1.71
N GLY A 124 -1.81 4.06 -2.38
CA GLY A 124 -3.19 4.47 -2.13
C GLY A 124 -4.21 3.34 -2.19
N GLY A 125 -4.01 2.34 -3.06
CA GLY A 125 -4.84 1.13 -3.10
C GLY A 125 -4.67 0.26 -1.86
N SER A 126 -3.46 0.19 -1.31
CA SER A 126 -3.17 -0.59 -0.11
C SER A 126 -3.82 0.02 1.14
N ILE A 127 -3.77 1.35 1.32
CA ILE A 127 -4.47 2.00 2.44
C ILE A 127 -5.99 1.93 2.27
N SER A 128 -6.52 2.05 1.05
CA SER A 128 -7.95 1.83 0.79
C SER A 128 -8.38 0.42 1.15
N ALA A 129 -7.55 -0.61 0.86
CA ALA A 129 -7.78 -1.99 1.27
C ALA A 129 -7.82 -2.15 2.80
N LEU A 130 -6.85 -1.56 3.51
CA LEU A 130 -6.77 -1.60 4.97
C LEU A 130 -8.01 -0.98 5.62
N LEU A 131 -8.38 0.23 5.18
CA LEU A 131 -9.53 0.95 5.75
C LEU A 131 -10.86 0.28 5.39
N THR A 132 -10.98 -0.29 4.19
CA THR A 132 -12.15 -1.10 3.83
C THR A 132 -12.23 -2.36 4.67
N ALA A 133 -11.10 -3.04 4.93
CA ALA A 133 -11.06 -4.22 5.78
C ALA A 133 -11.49 -3.92 7.22
N GLN A 134 -11.19 -2.73 7.74
CA GLN A 134 -11.70 -2.29 9.04
C GLN A 134 -13.23 -2.06 9.00
N ALA A 135 -13.73 -1.47 7.91
CA ALA A 135 -15.14 -1.09 7.76
C ALA A 135 -16.07 -2.26 7.43
N ASP A 136 -15.55 -3.30 6.76
CA ASP A 136 -16.34 -4.43 6.25
C ASP A 136 -15.64 -5.77 6.51
N SER A 137 -16.33 -6.64 7.24
CA SER A 137 -15.79 -7.93 7.66
C SER A 137 -15.59 -8.93 6.51
N ARG A 138 -16.18 -8.72 5.36
CA ARG A 138 -16.00 -9.57 4.17
C ARG A 138 -14.59 -9.49 3.58
N VAL A 139 -13.81 -8.44 3.89
CA VAL A 139 -12.38 -8.39 3.58
C VAL A 139 -11.63 -9.19 4.65
N GLU A 140 -11.37 -10.44 4.36
CA GLU A 140 -10.81 -11.42 5.32
C GLU A 140 -9.29 -11.34 5.47
N ALA A 141 -8.59 -10.74 4.50
CA ALA A 141 -7.13 -10.60 4.53
C ALA A 141 -6.66 -9.35 3.80
N LEU A 142 -5.44 -8.91 4.12
CA LEU A 142 -4.78 -7.78 3.48
C LEU A 142 -3.46 -8.22 2.82
N LEU A 143 -3.34 -8.00 1.51
CA LEU A 143 -2.10 -8.10 0.75
C LEU A 143 -1.66 -6.70 0.33
N GLY A 144 -0.94 -6.00 1.20
CA GLY A 144 -0.56 -4.60 1.00
C GLY A 144 0.80 -4.44 0.32
N ILE A 145 0.89 -3.57 -0.68
CA ILE A 145 2.13 -3.24 -1.39
C ILE A 145 2.44 -1.76 -1.15
N GLY A 146 3.58 -1.46 -0.53
CA GLY A 146 4.00 -0.09 -0.25
C GLY A 146 2.97 0.70 0.57
N LEU A 147 2.41 0.10 1.61
CA LEU A 147 1.32 0.63 2.43
C LEU A 147 1.73 1.92 3.15
N PRO A 148 1.10 3.09 2.86
CA PRO A 148 1.42 4.35 3.51
C PRO A 148 0.80 4.41 4.91
N SER A 149 1.62 4.78 5.90
CA SER A 149 1.18 5.00 7.30
C SER A 149 1.12 6.48 7.68
N THR A 150 1.45 7.39 6.74
CA THR A 150 1.55 8.82 6.97
C THR A 150 0.81 9.60 5.90
N LEU A 151 0.23 10.74 6.27
CA LEU A 151 -0.33 11.72 5.34
C LEU A 151 0.80 12.45 4.59
N GLU A 152 0.48 12.95 3.40
CA GLU A 152 1.41 13.81 2.66
C GLU A 152 1.53 15.16 3.37
N GLY A 153 2.76 15.53 3.75
CA GLY A 153 3.05 16.89 4.18
C GLY A 153 2.92 17.84 3.00
N GLY A 154 2.41 19.05 3.22
CA GLY A 154 2.44 20.10 2.19
C GLY A 154 3.87 20.32 1.69
N ALA A 155 4.03 20.69 0.41
CA ALA A 155 5.32 20.81 -0.29
C ALA A 155 6.38 21.64 0.44
N GLN A 156 5.96 22.54 1.34
CA GLN A 156 6.86 23.43 2.11
C GLN A 156 7.49 22.78 3.35
N ASN A 157 7.05 21.58 3.77
CA ASN A 157 7.47 20.97 5.03
C ASN A 157 7.99 19.53 4.89
N PHE A 158 8.30 19.08 3.69
CA PHE A 158 8.75 17.70 3.43
C PHE A 158 9.94 17.29 4.32
N ASP A 159 10.92 18.17 4.48
CA ASP A 159 12.13 17.92 5.29
C ASP A 159 11.85 17.70 6.78
N ARG A 160 10.72 18.23 7.29
CA ARG A 160 10.35 18.11 8.72
C ARG A 160 9.80 16.73 9.08
N PHE A 161 9.29 16.00 8.10
CA PHE A 161 8.62 14.71 8.29
C PHE A 161 9.49 13.51 7.94
N MET A 162 10.75 13.74 7.50
CA MET A 162 11.66 12.66 7.16
C MET A 162 12.01 11.82 8.39
N THR A 163 11.85 10.51 8.27
CA THR A 163 12.26 9.56 9.30
C THR A 163 13.78 9.41 9.36
N ARG A 164 14.29 8.89 10.47
CA ARG A 164 15.74 8.62 10.63
C ARG A 164 16.26 7.65 9.58
N GLY A 165 15.45 6.64 9.22
CA GLY A 165 15.79 5.70 8.15
C GLY A 165 15.93 6.37 6.79
N GLN A 166 15.01 7.27 6.44
CA GLN A 166 15.08 8.07 5.20
C GLN A 166 16.33 8.96 5.19
N LEU A 167 16.63 9.65 6.30
CA LEU A 167 17.82 10.49 6.41
C LEU A 167 19.12 9.70 6.25
N ARG A 168 19.20 8.48 6.81
CA ARG A 168 20.36 7.59 6.63
C ARG A 168 20.52 7.13 5.18
N GLN A 169 19.42 6.75 4.53
CA GLN A 169 19.45 6.32 3.12
C GLN A 169 19.88 7.47 2.20
N GLU A 170 19.33 8.67 2.40
CA GLU A 170 19.76 9.87 1.68
C GLU A 170 21.24 10.15 1.92
N GLY A 171 21.70 10.09 3.19
CA GLY A 171 23.10 10.25 3.53
C GLY A 171 24.02 9.25 2.82
N GLN A 172 23.64 7.96 2.76
CA GLN A 172 24.39 6.95 2.01
C GLN A 172 24.40 7.21 0.50
N SER A 173 23.28 7.67 -0.05
CA SER A 173 23.19 8.04 -1.46
C SER A 173 24.11 9.23 -1.80
N TYR A 174 24.22 10.21 -0.89
CA TYR A 174 25.15 11.32 -1.05
C TYR A 174 26.61 10.90 -0.92
N LEU A 175 26.96 10.00 -0.02
CA LEU A 175 28.32 9.43 0.07
C LEU A 175 28.75 8.74 -1.21
N ARG A 176 27.85 7.98 -1.85
CA ARG A 176 28.12 7.38 -3.17
C ARG A 176 28.36 8.46 -4.26
N LYS A 177 27.65 9.59 -4.18
CA LYS A 177 27.79 10.71 -5.11
C LYS A 177 29.05 11.55 -4.91
N VAL A 178 29.72 11.42 -3.75
CA VAL A 178 31.03 12.09 -3.52
C VAL A 178 32.09 11.66 -4.52
N PHE A 179 31.99 10.46 -5.08
CA PHE A 179 32.88 9.96 -6.11
C PHE A 179 32.38 10.20 -7.54
N ASP A 180 31.25 10.91 -7.74
CA ASP A 180 30.69 11.23 -9.05
C ASP A 180 31.08 12.66 -9.48
N PRO A 181 31.92 12.84 -10.54
CA PRO A 181 32.32 14.16 -11.02
C PRO A 181 31.13 15.05 -11.44
N LYS A 182 30.04 14.44 -11.96
CA LYS A 182 28.82 15.18 -12.35
C LYS A 182 28.05 15.70 -11.14
N ALA A 183 28.14 15.04 -9.99
CA ALA A 183 27.56 15.50 -8.75
C ALA A 183 28.31 16.72 -8.21
N TRP A 184 29.63 16.76 -8.36
CA TRP A 184 30.46 17.93 -7.99
C TRP A 184 30.15 19.16 -8.83
N ALA A 185 29.96 19.01 -10.14
CA ALA A 185 29.57 20.13 -11.01
C ALA A 185 28.22 20.76 -10.59
N ARG A 186 27.23 19.94 -10.19
CA ARG A 186 25.94 20.41 -9.67
C ARG A 186 26.04 21.06 -8.28
N PHE A 187 26.93 20.54 -7.45
CA PHE A 187 27.20 21.10 -6.13
C PHE A 187 27.78 22.52 -6.24
N LEU A 188 28.78 22.71 -7.07
CA LEU A 188 29.41 24.00 -7.31
C LEU A 188 28.49 25.03 -7.98
N SER A 189 27.46 24.57 -8.71
CA SER A 189 26.46 25.46 -9.33
C SER A 189 25.34 25.96 -8.37
N GLY A 190 25.42 25.65 -7.06
CA GLY A 190 24.47 26.14 -6.05
C GLY A 190 23.05 25.53 -6.09
N LYS A 191 22.82 24.50 -6.91
CA LYS A 191 21.50 23.87 -7.10
C LYS A 191 21.22 22.73 -6.12
N SER A 192 22.03 22.55 -5.09
CA SER A 192 21.91 21.45 -4.12
C SER A 192 21.32 21.91 -2.78
N GLY A 193 20.43 21.11 -2.17
CA GLY A 193 19.80 21.42 -0.88
C GLY A 193 20.74 21.17 0.31
N TYR A 194 21.60 22.14 0.64
CA TYR A 194 22.63 22.02 1.69
C TYR A 194 22.11 21.63 3.07
N ARG A 195 20.91 22.04 3.44
CA ARG A 195 20.31 21.74 4.76
C ARG A 195 20.03 20.26 4.95
N LEU A 196 19.59 19.57 3.89
CA LEU A 196 19.35 18.13 3.88
C LEU A 196 20.66 17.35 4.04
N ILE A 197 21.71 17.77 3.35
CA ILE A 197 23.04 17.14 3.41
C ILE A 197 23.61 17.23 4.81
N ILE A 198 23.57 18.38 5.45
CA ILE A 198 24.09 18.59 6.81
C ILE A 198 23.29 17.75 7.82
N ARG A 199 21.97 17.69 7.67
CA ARG A 199 21.11 16.87 8.55
C ARG A 199 21.38 15.37 8.37
N ALA A 200 21.51 14.88 7.12
CA ALA A 200 21.83 13.49 6.83
C ALA A 200 23.23 13.09 7.33
N LEU A 201 24.24 13.95 7.19
CA LEU A 201 25.58 13.74 7.73
C LEU A 201 25.59 13.67 9.26
N ARG A 202 24.82 14.53 9.94
CA ARG A 202 24.67 14.47 11.41
C ARG A 202 24.08 13.14 11.88
N GLU A 203 23.08 12.59 11.19
CA GLU A 203 22.49 11.30 11.57
C GLU A 203 23.39 10.10 11.26
N LEU A 204 24.29 10.21 10.26
CA LEU A 204 25.31 9.20 9.97
C LEU A 204 26.40 9.13 11.03
N ILE A 205 26.77 10.28 11.63
CA ILE A 205 27.84 10.40 12.62
C ILE A 205 27.33 10.19 14.05
N ALA A 206 26.00 10.38 14.28
CA ALA A 206 25.42 10.24 15.59
C ALA A 206 25.38 8.75 16.02
N PRO A 207 25.92 8.38 17.19
CA PRO A 207 25.78 7.02 17.70
C PRO A 207 24.30 6.70 17.91
N PRO A 208 23.88 5.42 17.74
CA PRO A 208 22.51 5.01 17.94
C PRO A 208 22.09 5.31 19.38
N LYS A 209 21.38 6.39 19.60
CA LYS A 209 20.80 6.69 20.90
C LYS A 209 19.72 5.66 21.18
N ARG A 210 20.01 4.65 22.01
CA ARG A 210 18.98 3.89 22.71
C ARG A 210 18.18 4.88 23.55
N LYS A 211 17.02 5.31 23.06
CA LYS A 211 16.05 5.97 23.95
C LYS A 211 15.44 4.89 24.84
N PRO A 212 15.37 5.12 26.18
CA PRO A 212 14.51 4.31 27.03
C PRO A 212 13.09 4.39 26.47
N ALA A 213 12.31 3.33 26.65
CA ALA A 213 10.89 3.29 26.28
C ALA A 213 10.20 4.51 26.92
N ALA A 214 10.04 5.56 26.16
CA ALA A 214 9.58 6.84 26.64
C ALA A 214 8.07 6.96 26.43
N ALA A 215 7.45 7.54 27.45
CA ALA A 215 6.11 8.06 27.46
C ALA A 215 5.75 8.73 26.10
N THR A 216 4.48 8.59 25.73
CA THR A 216 3.83 9.30 24.59
C THR A 216 4.37 10.71 24.45
N PRO A 217 5.00 11.08 23.32
CA PRO A 217 5.48 12.45 23.12
C PRO A 217 4.31 13.43 23.21
N PRO A 218 4.52 14.62 23.76
CA PRO A 218 3.46 15.62 23.79
C PRO A 218 3.02 16.00 22.37
N ALA A 219 1.73 16.27 22.21
CA ALA A 219 1.00 16.52 20.97
C ALA A 219 1.45 17.77 20.15
N THR A 220 2.62 18.32 20.40
CA THR A 220 3.12 19.57 19.81
C THR A 220 4.19 19.39 18.72
N GLU A 221 4.68 18.19 18.46
CA GLU A 221 5.45 17.93 17.25
C GLU A 221 4.49 17.60 16.12
N LEU A 222 4.61 18.34 15.01
CA LEU A 222 3.91 18.11 13.75
C LEU A 222 4.12 16.66 13.29
N ASP A 223 3.24 15.75 13.75
CA ASP A 223 3.24 14.35 13.39
C ASP A 223 2.34 14.17 12.17
N ASN A 224 2.87 13.70 11.04
CA ASN A 224 2.09 13.40 9.86
C ASN A 224 1.60 11.94 9.83
N ALA A 225 1.62 11.22 10.94
CA ALA A 225 1.03 9.88 11.01
C ALA A 225 -0.45 9.96 10.63
N ASN A 226 -0.90 9.02 9.79
CA ASN A 226 -2.30 8.94 9.43
C ASN A 226 -3.12 8.47 10.66
N PRO A 227 -4.06 9.27 11.20
CA PRO A 227 -4.80 8.91 12.40
C PRO A 227 -5.69 7.67 12.22
N LEU A 228 -6.07 7.32 10.98
CA LEU A 228 -6.89 6.15 10.69
C LEU A 228 -6.06 4.87 10.58
N PHE A 229 -4.74 4.98 10.34
CA PHE A 229 -3.88 3.83 10.05
C PHE A 229 -3.77 2.86 11.24
N ALA A 230 -3.28 3.34 12.38
CA ALA A 230 -3.02 2.48 13.54
C ALA A 230 -4.30 1.81 14.08
N PRO A 231 -5.44 2.52 14.26
CA PRO A 231 -6.69 1.87 14.64
C PRO A 231 -7.12 0.77 13.67
N ALA A 232 -7.03 1.01 12.35
CA ALA A 232 -7.42 0.03 11.35
C ALA A 232 -6.50 -1.20 11.37
N PHE A 233 -5.18 -0.99 11.39
CA PHE A 233 -4.23 -2.10 11.39
C PHE A 233 -4.34 -2.96 12.64
N LEU A 234 -4.41 -2.34 13.82
CA LEU A 234 -4.60 -3.05 15.09
C LEU A 234 -5.95 -3.77 15.16
N ALA A 235 -7.01 -3.23 14.55
CA ALA A 235 -8.30 -3.91 14.46
C ALA A 235 -8.21 -5.21 13.65
N LEU A 236 -7.49 -5.21 12.51
CA LEU A 236 -7.25 -6.41 11.73
C LEU A 236 -6.45 -7.46 12.51
N LEU A 237 -5.40 -7.04 13.23
CA LEU A 237 -4.61 -7.94 14.07
C LEU A 237 -5.48 -8.57 15.17
N ARG A 238 -6.30 -7.78 15.87
CA ARG A 238 -7.23 -8.30 16.90
C ARG A 238 -8.28 -9.26 16.33
N ALA A 239 -8.75 -9.00 15.12
CA ALA A 239 -9.65 -9.89 14.38
C ALA A 239 -8.94 -11.10 13.79
N ARG A 240 -7.62 -11.27 14.02
CA ARG A 240 -6.77 -12.36 13.51
C ARG A 240 -6.83 -12.51 11.99
N ARG A 241 -7.03 -11.39 11.26
CA ARG A 241 -7.02 -11.41 9.80
C ARG A 241 -5.58 -11.50 9.30
N PRO A 242 -5.31 -12.39 8.35
CA PRO A 242 -3.98 -12.50 7.74
C PRO A 242 -3.56 -11.19 7.06
N ILE A 243 -2.32 -10.78 7.30
CA ILE A 243 -1.73 -9.59 6.69
C ILE A 243 -0.36 -9.95 6.11
N LEU A 244 -0.19 -9.72 4.81
CA LEU A 244 1.12 -9.72 4.14
C LEU A 244 1.39 -8.33 3.59
N LEU A 245 2.44 -7.69 4.10
CA LEU A 245 2.92 -6.40 3.59
C LEU A 245 4.17 -6.60 2.76
N THR A 246 4.24 -5.91 1.64
CA THR A 246 5.43 -5.87 0.80
C THR A 246 5.92 -4.44 0.66
N PHE A 247 7.20 -4.22 0.91
CA PHE A 247 7.88 -2.96 0.64
C PHE A 247 9.15 -3.20 -0.19
N SER A 248 9.56 -2.20 -0.95
CA SER A 248 10.94 -2.17 -1.42
C SER A 248 11.87 -1.74 -0.29
N SER A 249 13.10 -2.24 -0.28
CA SER A 249 14.07 -1.96 0.80
C SER A 249 14.40 -0.47 0.95
N GLY A 250 14.27 0.31 -0.13
CA GLY A 250 14.50 1.75 -0.15
C GLY A 250 13.23 2.60 -0.08
N ASP A 251 12.05 2.01 0.12
CA ASP A 251 10.79 2.75 0.11
C ASP A 251 10.62 3.60 1.38
N ARG A 252 10.29 4.88 1.21
CA ARG A 252 9.95 5.77 2.33
C ARG A 252 8.83 5.20 3.21
N HIS A 253 7.87 4.50 2.62
CA HIS A 253 6.75 3.92 3.37
C HIS A 253 7.21 2.81 4.31
N ARG A 254 8.28 2.07 3.97
CA ARG A 254 8.88 1.10 4.90
C ARG A 254 9.43 1.78 6.15
N PHE A 255 10.15 2.90 5.98
CA PHE A 255 10.71 3.66 7.11
C PHE A 255 9.61 4.32 7.95
N ASN A 256 8.59 4.90 7.29
CA ASN A 256 7.44 5.47 7.98
C ASN A 256 6.68 4.41 8.77
N PHE A 257 6.45 3.24 8.19
CA PHE A 257 5.79 2.13 8.86
C PHE A 257 6.59 1.69 10.10
N GLY A 258 7.91 1.54 9.98
CA GLY A 258 8.79 1.16 11.09
C GLY A 258 8.77 2.18 12.23
N GLU A 259 9.09 3.44 11.94
CA GLU A 259 9.26 4.46 12.98
C GLU A 259 7.94 5.00 13.53
N LYS A 260 6.92 5.16 12.68
CA LYS A 260 5.66 5.81 13.08
C LYS A 260 4.56 4.82 13.49
N PHE A 261 4.74 3.54 13.19
CA PHE A 261 3.80 2.50 13.59
C PHE A 261 4.45 1.39 14.41
N GLU A 262 5.40 0.60 13.86
CA GLU A 262 5.97 -0.56 14.57
C GLU A 262 6.61 -0.16 15.91
N GLU A 263 7.48 0.86 15.92
CA GLU A 263 8.13 1.33 17.16
C GLU A 263 7.13 1.98 18.13
N ARG A 264 6.18 2.75 17.59
CA ARG A 264 5.21 3.49 18.40
C ARG A 264 4.18 2.60 19.08
N PHE A 265 3.72 1.55 18.41
CA PHE A 265 2.69 0.62 18.88
C PHE A 265 3.26 -0.78 19.21
N ALA A 266 4.56 -0.88 19.49
CA ALA A 266 5.23 -2.16 19.73
C ALA A 266 4.61 -2.98 20.87
N LYS A 267 4.17 -2.33 21.94
CA LYS A 267 3.51 -2.98 23.08
C LYS A 267 2.13 -3.55 22.71
N GLU A 268 1.34 -2.77 21.99
CA GLU A 268 0.00 -3.16 21.53
C GLU A 268 0.10 -4.33 20.55
N ILE A 269 1.02 -4.26 19.58
CA ILE A 269 1.26 -5.32 18.59
C ILE A 269 1.68 -6.61 19.29
N SER A 270 2.66 -6.52 20.21
CA SER A 270 3.11 -7.66 21.00
C SER A 270 2.01 -8.26 21.86
N GLY A 271 1.18 -7.41 22.49
CA GLY A 271 0.08 -7.85 23.34
C GLY A 271 -1.05 -8.58 22.59
N ILE A 272 -1.27 -8.26 21.31
CA ILE A 272 -2.26 -8.96 20.47
C ILE A 272 -1.79 -10.39 20.12
N GLY A 273 -0.49 -10.61 19.97
CA GLY A 273 0.08 -11.94 19.71
C GLY A 273 -0.36 -12.58 18.38
N HIS A 274 -0.84 -11.78 17.41
CA HIS A 274 -1.13 -12.22 16.04
C HIS A 274 -0.14 -11.57 15.08
N PRO A 275 0.80 -12.35 14.51
CA PRO A 275 1.84 -11.79 13.63
C PRO A 275 1.26 -11.39 12.27
N TYR A 276 1.77 -10.31 11.71
CA TYR A 276 1.70 -10.03 10.27
C TYR A 276 3.02 -10.42 9.60
N GLN A 277 2.98 -10.66 8.30
CA GLN A 277 4.17 -10.99 7.53
C GLN A 277 4.66 -9.76 6.76
N LEU A 278 5.97 -9.58 6.72
CA LEU A 278 6.64 -8.50 6.02
C LEU A 278 7.60 -9.08 4.99
N LEU A 279 7.41 -8.72 3.72
CA LEU A 279 8.32 -9.01 2.62
C LEU A 279 9.07 -7.74 2.24
N LEU A 280 10.39 -7.79 2.25
CA LEU A 280 11.24 -6.72 1.73
C LEU A 280 11.87 -7.19 0.42
N ILE A 281 11.58 -6.48 -0.67
CA ILE A 281 12.18 -6.75 -1.99
C ILE A 281 13.38 -5.84 -2.15
N ASP A 282 14.57 -6.44 -2.18
CA ASP A 282 15.81 -5.67 -2.22
C ASP A 282 16.04 -5.01 -3.58
N GLY A 283 16.56 -3.78 -3.55
CA GLY A 283 16.82 -2.98 -4.74
C GLY A 283 15.59 -2.58 -5.56
N ALA A 284 14.39 -2.97 -5.13
CA ALA A 284 13.16 -2.59 -5.84
C ALA A 284 12.86 -1.09 -5.69
N ASN A 285 12.12 -0.55 -6.65
CA ASN A 285 11.47 0.74 -6.49
C ASN A 285 10.03 0.57 -5.98
N HIS A 286 9.44 1.68 -5.53
CA HIS A 286 8.09 1.70 -4.96
C HIS A 286 7.00 1.07 -5.85
N VAL A 287 7.14 1.16 -7.18
CA VAL A 287 6.13 0.74 -8.14
C VAL A 287 6.40 -0.65 -8.75
N LEU A 288 7.43 -1.36 -8.29
CA LEU A 288 7.84 -2.67 -8.77
C LEU A 288 7.93 -2.73 -10.31
N SER A 289 8.68 -1.79 -10.91
CA SER A 289 8.72 -1.63 -12.37
C SER A 289 9.43 -2.76 -13.10
N ASP A 290 10.38 -3.45 -12.46
CA ASP A 290 11.07 -4.62 -13.00
C ASP A 290 10.23 -5.89 -12.78
N PRO A 291 10.03 -6.74 -13.81
CA PRO A 291 9.32 -8.00 -13.68
C PRO A 291 9.83 -8.90 -12.56
N ARG A 292 11.16 -8.95 -12.32
CA ARG A 292 11.77 -9.77 -11.26
C ARG A 292 11.21 -9.46 -9.87
N TRP A 293 10.91 -8.20 -9.58
CA TRP A 293 10.32 -7.78 -8.30
C TRP A 293 8.85 -8.20 -8.17
N THR A 294 8.13 -8.22 -9.30
CA THR A 294 6.76 -8.75 -9.34
C THR A 294 6.76 -10.26 -9.13
N ASP A 295 7.72 -10.97 -9.71
CA ASP A 295 7.89 -12.42 -9.54
C ASP A 295 8.24 -12.77 -8.08
N GLU A 296 9.13 -12.01 -7.43
CA GLU A 296 9.48 -12.18 -6.02
C GLU A 296 8.27 -11.95 -5.09
N LEU A 297 7.47 -10.91 -5.38
CA LEU A 297 6.21 -10.70 -4.68
C LEU A 297 5.29 -11.92 -4.82
N LEU A 298 5.10 -12.43 -6.04
CA LEU A 298 4.22 -13.56 -6.30
C LEU A 298 4.72 -14.87 -5.67
N GLN A 299 6.04 -15.10 -5.64
CA GLN A 299 6.63 -16.26 -4.97
C GLN A 299 6.31 -16.29 -3.47
N SER A 300 6.13 -15.14 -2.84
CA SER A 300 5.72 -15.03 -1.43
C SER A 300 4.21 -14.99 -1.25
N ALA A 301 3.51 -14.27 -2.12
CA ALA A 301 2.07 -14.04 -1.99
C ALA A 301 1.24 -15.30 -2.31
N LEU A 302 1.60 -16.09 -3.33
CA LEU A 302 0.82 -17.27 -3.73
C LEU A 302 0.80 -18.35 -2.64
N PRO A 303 1.95 -18.77 -2.03
CA PRO A 303 1.93 -19.72 -0.91
C PRO A 303 1.21 -19.17 0.32
N TRP A 304 1.32 -17.86 0.58
CA TRP A 304 0.60 -17.22 1.67
C TRP A 304 -0.92 -17.26 1.44
N LEU A 305 -1.38 -16.94 0.24
CA LEU A 305 -2.80 -17.03 -0.15
C LEU A 305 -3.31 -18.48 -0.09
N ASP A 306 -2.50 -19.44 -0.53
CA ASP A 306 -2.86 -20.86 -0.51
C ASP A 306 -3.08 -21.38 0.91
N ARG A 307 -2.25 -20.97 1.85
CA ARG A 307 -2.36 -21.30 3.27
C ARG A 307 -3.65 -20.78 3.90
N HIS A 308 -4.05 -19.55 3.58
CA HIS A 308 -5.21 -18.90 4.21
C HIS A 308 -6.54 -19.13 3.48
N PHE A 309 -6.47 -19.47 2.20
CA PHE A 309 -7.63 -19.69 1.33
C PHE A 309 -7.44 -20.96 0.49
N PRO A 310 -7.37 -22.14 1.10
CA PRO A 310 -7.17 -23.39 0.36
C PRO A 310 -8.31 -23.65 -0.64
N VAL A 311 -8.02 -24.41 -1.71
CA VAL A 311 -9.05 -24.88 -2.64
C VAL A 311 -10.05 -25.73 -1.87
N ARG A 312 -11.33 -25.47 -2.00
CA ARG A 312 -12.37 -26.31 -1.39
C ARG A 312 -12.39 -27.64 -2.16
N THR A 313 -11.97 -28.71 -1.53
CA THR A 313 -12.28 -30.05 -2.01
C THR A 313 -13.78 -30.24 -1.86
N THR A 314 -14.51 -30.28 -2.96
CA THR A 314 -15.89 -30.81 -2.98
C THR A 314 -15.79 -32.30 -2.66
N THR A 315 -16.10 -32.66 -1.42
CA THR A 315 -16.42 -34.01 -1.03
C THR A 315 -17.80 -34.35 -1.54
#